data_d98020b0e0ed3c664acefc419462f5e9
#
_entry.id   d98020b0e0ed3c664acefc419462f5e9
#
_cell.length_a   1.000
_cell.length_b   1.000
_cell.length_c   1.000
_cell.angle_alpha   90.00
_cell.angle_beta   90.00
_cell.angle_gamma   90.00
#
_symmetry.space_group_name_H-M   'P 1'
#
loop_
_entity.id
_entity.type
_entity.pdbx_description
1 polymer ?
#
loop_
_entity_poly.entity_id
_entity_poly.type
_entity_poly.pdbx_seq_one_letter_code
_entity_poly.pdbx_strand_id
1 'polypeptide(L)'
;EEIAQDAFFMAYVQNGNESKQQIKAWMLMLAKYRAMNYIRDHKREVSLEEITMSEENYPDALVDDSSEEYVIAMLKEQGFRKLGIDIFRELYQKKARWYQAVTLVYYVDMPQKEAAKQMGVTLYALEGMLKRARKRMIKRYKDEYDRLHNT
;
A
#
# COMPACT_ATOMS: atom_id res chain seq x y z
N GLU A 1 6.09 13.00 4.90
CA GLU A 1 6.32 13.07 3.44
C GLU A 1 5.75 11.82 2.74
N GLU A 2 6.07 10.63 3.20
CA GLU A 2 5.60 9.36 2.66
C GLU A 2 4.06 9.26 2.61
N ILE A 3 3.37 9.63 3.69
CA ILE A 3 1.89 9.58 3.77
C ILE A 3 1.24 10.46 2.68
N ALA A 4 1.81 11.62 2.41
CA ALA A 4 1.31 12.50 1.37
C ALA A 4 1.55 11.89 -0.03
N GLN A 5 2.72 11.29 -0.26
CA GLN A 5 3.03 10.61 -1.52
C GLN A 5 2.10 9.44 -1.78
N ASP A 6 1.79 8.63 -0.75
CA ASP A 6 0.83 7.54 -0.81
C ASP A 6 -0.58 8.02 -1.20
N ALA A 7 -1.04 9.11 -0.57
CA ALA A 7 -2.34 9.69 -0.89
C ALA A 7 -2.40 10.21 -2.33
N PHE A 8 -1.32 10.86 -2.81
CA PHE A 8 -1.22 11.30 -4.21
C PHE A 8 -1.16 10.13 -5.18
N PHE A 9 -0.42 9.07 -4.86
CA PHE A 9 -0.38 7.86 -5.67
C PHE A 9 -1.76 7.25 -5.87
N MET A 10 -2.52 7.12 -4.79
CA MET A 10 -3.88 6.57 -4.86
C MET A 10 -4.83 7.48 -5.62
N ALA A 11 -4.70 8.80 -5.48
CA ALA A 11 -5.45 9.77 -6.28
C ALA A 11 -5.09 9.69 -7.77
N TYR A 12 -3.82 9.47 -8.10
CA TYR A 12 -3.37 9.29 -9.48
C TYR A 12 -3.97 8.04 -10.14
N VAL A 13 -4.03 6.92 -9.40
CA VAL A 13 -4.67 5.68 -9.89
C VAL A 13 -6.16 5.89 -10.16
N GLN A 14 -6.81 6.71 -9.36
CA GLN A 14 -8.26 6.98 -9.41
C GLN A 14 -8.63 8.08 -10.42
N ASN A 15 -7.65 8.70 -11.07
CA ASN A 15 -7.86 9.84 -11.96
C ASN A 15 -8.61 9.44 -13.24
N GLY A 16 -9.91 9.78 -13.33
CA GLY A 16 -10.67 9.65 -14.57
C GLY A 16 -12.17 9.88 -14.49
N ASN A 17 -12.86 9.57 -13.40
CA ASN A 17 -14.34 9.60 -13.39
C ASN A 17 -14.98 10.20 -12.14
N GLU A 18 -14.21 10.65 -11.15
CA GLU A 18 -14.78 11.18 -9.91
C GLU A 18 -14.64 12.70 -9.81
N SER A 19 -15.59 13.33 -9.10
CA SER A 19 -15.53 14.76 -8.86
C SER A 19 -14.30 15.12 -7.99
N LYS A 20 -13.76 16.34 -8.16
CA LYS A 20 -12.63 16.84 -7.34
C LYS A 20 -12.90 16.74 -5.82
N GLN A 21 -14.15 16.89 -5.41
CA GLN A 21 -14.56 16.81 -4.00
C GLN A 21 -14.48 15.37 -3.48
N GLN A 22 -14.89 14.39 -4.28
CA GLN A 22 -14.80 12.97 -3.95
C GLN A 22 -13.34 12.51 -3.84
N ILE A 23 -12.49 12.92 -4.78
CA ILE A 23 -11.05 12.64 -4.75
C ILE A 23 -10.42 13.26 -3.49
N LYS A 24 -10.73 14.50 -3.18
CA LYS A 24 -10.23 15.19 -1.97
C LYS A 24 -10.65 14.47 -0.68
N ALA A 25 -11.92 14.09 -0.56
CA ALA A 25 -12.44 13.38 0.60
C ALA A 25 -11.76 12.02 0.77
N TRP A 26 -11.57 11.30 -0.34
CA TRP A 26 -10.87 10.03 -0.38
C TRP A 26 -9.39 10.18 0.04
N MET A 27 -8.67 11.15 -0.49
CA MET A 27 -7.28 11.43 -0.11
C MET A 27 -7.13 11.76 1.38
N LEU A 28 -8.02 12.60 1.92
CA LEU A 28 -8.01 12.95 3.34
C LEU A 28 -8.27 11.73 4.23
N MET A 29 -9.18 10.85 3.83
CA MET A 29 -9.46 9.60 4.54
C MET A 29 -8.21 8.69 4.53
N LEU A 30 -7.59 8.49 3.37
CA LEU A 30 -6.38 7.68 3.24
C LEU A 30 -5.24 8.24 4.09
N ALA A 31 -4.98 9.54 4.00
CA ALA A 31 -3.94 10.21 4.78
C ALA A 31 -4.17 10.07 6.29
N LYS A 32 -5.43 10.21 6.74
CA LYS A 32 -5.80 10.02 8.14
C LYS A 32 -5.47 8.60 8.64
N TYR A 33 -5.90 7.58 7.90
CA TYR A 33 -5.66 6.19 8.31
C TYR A 33 -4.17 5.82 8.27
N ARG A 34 -3.44 6.27 7.25
CA ARG A 34 -1.99 6.07 7.18
C ARG A 34 -1.26 6.77 8.33
N ALA A 35 -1.66 7.98 8.69
CA ALA A 35 -1.10 8.70 9.84
C ALA A 35 -1.39 7.98 11.17
N MET A 36 -2.61 7.46 11.34
CA MET A 36 -2.98 6.69 12.54
C MET A 36 -2.17 5.40 12.64
N ASN A 37 -1.97 4.69 11.54
CA ASN A 37 -1.15 3.48 11.50
C ASN A 37 0.32 3.79 11.80
N TYR A 38 0.87 4.86 11.21
CA TYR A 38 2.22 5.32 11.49
C TYR A 38 2.43 5.62 12.98
N ILE A 39 1.50 6.34 13.62
CA ILE A 39 1.57 6.64 15.06
C ILE A 39 1.49 5.35 15.90
N ARG A 40 0.62 4.41 15.52
CA ARG A 40 0.48 3.12 16.21
C ARG A 40 1.78 2.32 16.14
N ASP A 41 2.37 2.23 14.96
CA ASP A 41 3.56 1.43 14.72
C ASP A 41 4.79 2.06 15.37
N HIS A 42 4.93 3.41 15.33
CA HIS A 42 6.00 4.15 16.03
C HIS A 42 5.91 4.03 17.56
N LYS A 43 4.70 3.99 18.14
CA LYS A 43 4.55 3.72 19.58
C LYS A 43 5.04 2.32 19.96
N ARG A 44 4.92 1.35 19.08
CA ARG A 44 5.48 0.01 19.30
C ARG A 44 7.00 0.01 19.24
N GLU A 45 7.59 0.73 18.30
CA GLU A 45 9.05 0.86 18.17
C GLU A 45 9.67 1.57 19.36
N VAL A 46 9.13 2.69 19.81
CA VAL A 46 9.59 3.42 20.99
C VAL A 46 9.50 2.56 22.27
N SER A 47 8.44 1.73 22.39
CA SER A 47 8.32 0.79 23.53
C SER A 47 9.34 -0.34 23.49
N LEU A 48 9.87 -0.68 22.31
CA LEU A 48 10.96 -1.68 22.14
C LEU A 48 12.33 -1.02 22.34
N GLU A 49 12.52 0.23 21.91
CA GLU A 49 13.78 0.98 22.10
C GLU A 49 14.03 1.35 23.57
N GLU A 50 13.01 1.64 24.37
CA GLU A 50 13.17 1.83 25.82
C GLU A 50 13.70 0.58 26.54
N ILE A 51 13.53 -0.61 25.96
CA ILE A 51 14.06 -1.87 26.48
C ILE A 51 15.51 -2.14 26.00
N THR A 52 15.95 -1.49 24.92
CA THR A 52 17.25 -1.73 24.27
C THR A 52 18.24 -0.58 24.36
N MET A 53 17.96 0.49 25.14
CA MET A 53 18.93 1.55 25.36
C MET A 53 20.05 1.10 26.30
N SER A 54 20.87 0.18 25.81
CA SER A 54 22.24 0.05 26.20
C SER A 54 23.07 -0.31 24.98
N GLU A 55 23.98 0.63 24.66
CA GLU A 55 25.13 0.51 23.74
C GLU A 55 24.91 0.88 22.27
N GLU A 56 25.38 2.10 22.02
CA GLU A 56 26.13 2.61 20.89
C GLU A 56 26.59 1.58 19.86
N ASN A 57 26.09 1.73 18.62
CA ASN A 57 26.95 1.76 17.43
C ASN A 57 26.05 2.02 16.21
N TYR A 58 26.02 3.29 15.76
CA TYR A 58 25.73 3.58 14.37
C TYR A 58 26.98 3.24 13.57
N PRO A 59 26.99 2.20 12.74
CA PRO A 59 27.93 2.16 11.66
C PRO A 59 27.45 3.24 10.69
N ASP A 60 28.23 4.28 10.55
CA ASP A 60 28.25 5.18 9.41
C ASP A 60 28.64 4.34 8.18
N ALA A 61 27.69 3.54 7.73
CA ALA A 61 27.81 2.86 6.46
C ALA A 61 27.61 3.95 5.40
N LEU A 62 28.70 4.56 4.98
CA LEU A 62 28.85 5.11 3.67
C LEU A 62 28.38 4.04 2.69
N VAL A 63 27.08 4.07 2.35
CA VAL A 63 26.53 3.27 1.27
C VAL A 63 27.24 3.82 0.04
N ASP A 64 28.16 3.06 -0.49
CA ASP A 64 28.75 3.33 -1.80
C ASP A 64 27.60 3.23 -2.81
N ASP A 65 27.09 4.39 -3.19
CA ASP A 65 25.94 4.58 -4.10
C ASP A 65 26.21 4.02 -5.51
N SER A 66 27.39 3.50 -5.74
CA SER A 66 27.86 2.92 -7.00
C SER A 66 27.83 1.38 -7.02
N SER A 67 27.37 0.71 -5.97
CA SER A 67 27.33 -0.74 -5.95
C SER A 67 26.29 -1.27 -6.94
N GLU A 68 26.65 -2.27 -7.70
CA GLU A 68 25.75 -2.99 -8.62
C GLU A 68 24.50 -3.50 -7.90
N GLU A 69 24.64 -3.90 -6.65
CA GLU A 69 23.55 -4.34 -5.77
C GLU A 69 22.53 -3.22 -5.51
N TYR A 70 22.96 -1.99 -5.29
CA TYR A 70 22.08 -0.83 -5.11
C TYR A 70 21.24 -0.56 -6.37
N VAL A 71 21.89 -0.58 -7.54
CA VAL A 71 21.21 -0.39 -8.82
C VAL A 71 20.17 -1.48 -9.07
N ILE A 72 20.50 -2.73 -8.79
CA ILE A 72 19.58 -3.89 -8.91
C ILE A 72 18.39 -3.71 -7.96
N ALA A 73 18.63 -3.35 -6.70
CA ALA A 73 17.58 -3.10 -5.71
C ALA A 73 16.63 -1.98 -6.15
N MET A 74 17.17 -0.88 -6.67
CA MET A 74 16.39 0.26 -7.17
C MET A 74 15.53 -0.12 -8.38
N LEU A 75 16.07 -0.86 -9.34
CA LEU A 75 15.33 -1.35 -10.51
C LEU A 75 14.21 -2.32 -10.12
N LYS A 76 14.48 -3.18 -9.14
CA LYS A 76 13.50 -4.11 -8.57
C LYS A 76 12.35 -3.35 -7.89
N GLU A 77 12.66 -2.36 -7.07
CA GLU A 77 11.66 -1.51 -6.42
C GLU A 77 10.78 -0.77 -7.43
N GLN A 78 11.39 -0.20 -8.48
CA GLN A 78 10.64 0.46 -9.56
C GLN A 78 9.72 -0.52 -10.29
N GLY A 79 10.17 -1.75 -10.52
CA GLY A 79 9.38 -2.82 -11.12
C GLY A 79 8.15 -3.17 -10.28
N PHE A 80 8.32 -3.37 -8.98
CA PHE A 80 7.20 -3.64 -8.07
C PHE A 80 6.24 -2.46 -7.94
N ARG A 81 6.75 -1.23 -7.94
CA ARG A 81 5.92 -0.01 -7.92
C ARG A 81 5.05 0.07 -9.17
N LYS A 82 5.63 -0.16 -10.35
CA LYS A 82 4.89 -0.19 -11.62
C LYS A 82 3.82 -1.28 -11.61
N LEU A 83 4.17 -2.49 -11.21
CA LEU A 83 3.23 -3.60 -11.09
C LEU A 83 2.06 -3.26 -10.17
N GLY A 84 2.33 -2.63 -9.03
CA GLY A 84 1.29 -2.14 -8.11
C GLY A 84 0.34 -1.15 -8.77
N ILE A 85 0.88 -0.17 -9.52
CA ILE A 85 0.07 0.81 -10.28
C ILE A 85 -0.84 0.10 -11.27
N ASP A 86 -0.32 -0.85 -12.03
CA ASP A 86 -1.08 -1.55 -13.06
C ASP A 86 -2.20 -2.41 -12.45
N ILE A 87 -1.93 -3.09 -11.34
CA ILE A 87 -2.92 -3.86 -10.57
C ILE A 87 -4.05 -2.94 -10.09
N PHE A 88 -3.71 -1.85 -9.41
CA PHE A 88 -4.71 -0.93 -8.86
C PHE A 88 -5.52 -0.24 -9.96
N ARG A 89 -4.89 0.14 -11.05
CA ARG A 89 -5.57 0.73 -12.23
C ARG A 89 -6.55 -0.26 -12.86
N GLU A 90 -6.17 -1.51 -13.04
CA GLU A 90 -7.07 -2.52 -13.56
C GLU A 90 -8.27 -2.77 -12.64
N LEU A 91 -8.03 -2.88 -11.34
CA LEU A 91 -9.11 -3.05 -10.36
C LEU A 91 -10.08 -1.87 -10.40
N TYR A 92 -9.56 -0.64 -10.43
CA TYR A 92 -10.37 0.57 -10.49
C TYR A 92 -11.26 0.61 -11.74
N GLN A 93 -10.67 0.35 -12.92
CA GLN A 93 -11.38 0.40 -14.19
C GLN A 93 -12.44 -0.69 -14.33
N LYS A 94 -12.16 -1.89 -13.83
CA LYS A 94 -13.04 -3.05 -14.07
C LYS A 94 -13.96 -3.38 -12.93
N LYS A 95 -13.56 -3.12 -11.70
CA LYS A 95 -14.28 -3.50 -10.48
C LYS A 95 -14.01 -2.49 -9.35
N ALA A 96 -14.55 -1.28 -9.50
CA ALA A 96 -14.32 -0.17 -8.55
C ALA A 96 -14.57 -0.56 -7.07
N ARG A 97 -15.56 -1.41 -6.78
CA ARG A 97 -15.80 -1.88 -5.41
C ARG A 97 -14.71 -2.83 -4.89
N TRP A 98 -14.10 -3.62 -5.76
CA TRP A 98 -12.95 -4.45 -5.36
C TRP A 98 -11.73 -3.58 -5.12
N TYR A 99 -11.53 -2.56 -5.95
CA TYR A 99 -10.49 -1.56 -5.73
C TYR A 99 -10.63 -0.91 -4.34
N GLN A 100 -11.84 -0.44 -3.97
CA GLN A 100 -12.09 0.12 -2.66
C GLN A 100 -11.77 -0.88 -1.52
N ALA A 101 -12.26 -2.12 -1.65
CA ALA A 101 -12.02 -3.16 -0.65
C ALA A 101 -10.53 -3.46 -0.47
N VAL A 102 -9.80 -3.64 -1.56
CA VAL A 102 -8.35 -3.91 -1.56
C VAL A 102 -7.58 -2.73 -0.99
N THR A 103 -7.93 -1.50 -1.37
CA THR A 103 -7.29 -0.29 -0.86
C THR A 103 -7.49 -0.14 0.63
N LEU A 104 -8.72 -0.26 1.13
CA LEU A 104 -9.01 -0.08 2.55
C LEU A 104 -8.33 -1.14 3.42
N VAL A 105 -8.36 -2.39 3.00
CA VAL A 105 -7.86 -3.50 3.83
C VAL A 105 -6.35 -3.68 3.70
N TYR A 106 -5.80 -3.70 2.49
CA TYR A 106 -4.40 -4.05 2.27
C TYR A 106 -3.45 -2.87 2.16
N TYR A 107 -3.94 -1.73 1.66
CA TYR A 107 -3.09 -0.56 1.50
C TYR A 107 -3.15 0.39 2.71
N VAL A 108 -4.36 0.60 3.24
CA VAL A 108 -4.61 1.46 4.42
C VAL A 108 -4.45 0.68 5.72
N ASP A 109 -4.45 -0.67 5.65
CA ASP A 109 -4.41 -1.58 6.80
C ASP A 109 -5.61 -1.35 7.76
N MET A 110 -6.78 -1.12 7.18
CA MET A 110 -8.02 -0.96 7.94
C MET A 110 -8.57 -2.32 8.36
N PRO A 111 -9.02 -2.50 9.62
CA PRO A 111 -9.71 -3.71 10.03
C PRO A 111 -10.91 -4.01 9.13
N GLN A 112 -11.08 -5.28 8.72
CA GLN A 112 -12.12 -5.66 7.75
C GLN A 112 -13.53 -5.26 8.18
N LYS A 113 -13.83 -5.30 9.49
CA LYS A 113 -15.14 -4.86 10.01
C LYS A 113 -15.38 -3.36 9.76
N GLU A 114 -14.35 -2.54 9.94
CA GLU A 114 -14.42 -1.10 9.66
C GLU A 114 -14.51 -0.82 8.17
N ALA A 115 -13.72 -1.53 7.36
CA ALA A 115 -13.76 -1.42 5.90
C ALA A 115 -15.15 -1.79 5.35
N ALA A 116 -15.77 -2.86 5.85
CA ALA A 116 -17.12 -3.24 5.48
C ALA A 116 -18.15 -2.14 5.84
N LYS A 117 -18.06 -1.59 7.05
CA LYS A 117 -18.89 -0.46 7.50
C LYS A 117 -18.69 0.77 6.63
N GLN A 118 -17.44 1.13 6.32
CA GLN A 118 -17.10 2.26 5.46
C GLN A 118 -17.67 2.12 4.04
N MET A 119 -17.67 0.89 3.50
CA MET A 119 -18.21 0.59 2.18
C MET A 119 -19.73 0.36 2.16
N GLY A 120 -20.39 0.36 3.32
CA GLY A 120 -21.82 0.05 3.42
C GLY A 120 -22.17 -1.37 2.99
N VAL A 121 -21.32 -2.35 3.29
CA VAL A 121 -21.51 -3.77 2.95
C VAL A 121 -21.38 -4.65 4.19
N THR A 122 -21.85 -5.89 4.09
CA THR A 122 -21.61 -6.89 5.12
C THR A 122 -20.17 -7.36 5.13
N LEU A 123 -19.66 -7.85 6.26
CA LEU A 123 -18.32 -8.44 6.35
C LEU A 123 -18.16 -9.59 5.35
N TYR A 124 -19.15 -10.45 5.24
CA TYR A 124 -19.16 -11.57 4.27
C TYR A 124 -19.02 -11.09 2.82
N ALA A 125 -19.72 -10.01 2.44
CA ALA A 125 -19.63 -9.44 1.12
C ALA A 125 -18.23 -8.86 0.85
N LEU A 126 -17.63 -8.19 1.85
CA LEU A 126 -16.25 -7.68 1.76
C LEU A 126 -15.25 -8.81 1.56
N GLU A 127 -15.30 -9.86 2.39
CA GLU A 127 -14.43 -11.05 2.26
C GLU A 127 -14.55 -11.69 0.89
N GLY A 128 -15.77 -11.81 0.37
CA GLY A 128 -16.03 -12.31 -0.98
C GLY A 128 -15.39 -11.44 -2.07
N MET A 129 -15.42 -10.10 -1.92
CA MET A 129 -14.74 -9.19 -2.84
C MET A 129 -13.23 -9.34 -2.79
N LEU A 130 -12.64 -9.38 -1.60
CA LEU A 130 -11.19 -9.57 -1.40
C LEU A 130 -10.70 -10.88 -1.99
N LYS A 131 -11.43 -11.99 -1.75
CA LYS A 131 -11.11 -13.30 -2.30
C LYS A 131 -11.11 -13.32 -3.83
N ARG A 132 -12.13 -12.72 -4.44
CA ARG A 132 -12.24 -12.65 -5.91
C ARG A 132 -11.18 -11.73 -6.53
N ALA A 133 -10.91 -10.58 -5.90
CA ALA A 133 -9.85 -9.68 -6.33
C ALA A 133 -8.49 -10.38 -6.28
N ARG A 134 -8.15 -11.02 -5.16
CA ARG A 134 -6.90 -11.80 -5.01
C ARG A 134 -6.75 -12.87 -6.08
N LYS A 135 -7.80 -13.69 -6.31
CA LYS A 135 -7.77 -14.75 -7.32
C LYS A 135 -7.52 -14.19 -8.72
N ARG A 136 -8.15 -13.06 -9.06
CA ARG A 136 -7.95 -12.39 -10.35
C ARG A 136 -6.53 -11.86 -10.51
N MET A 137 -6.00 -11.18 -9.50
CA MET A 137 -4.65 -10.61 -9.53
C MET A 137 -3.59 -11.69 -9.64
N ILE A 138 -3.69 -12.77 -8.86
CA ILE A 138 -2.77 -13.91 -8.96
C ILE A 138 -2.79 -14.49 -10.37
N LYS A 139 -3.98 -14.75 -10.93
CA LYS A 139 -4.09 -15.32 -12.27
C LYS A 139 -3.43 -14.46 -13.35
N ARG A 140 -3.45 -13.13 -13.19
CA ARG A 140 -3.01 -12.20 -14.24
C ARG A 140 -1.56 -11.74 -14.08
N TYR A 141 -1.10 -11.54 -12.85
CA TYR A 141 0.16 -10.87 -12.56
C TYR A 141 1.22 -11.76 -11.90
N LYS A 142 0.90 -13.05 -11.65
CA LYS A 142 1.84 -13.95 -10.98
C LYS A 142 3.17 -14.04 -11.71
N ASP A 143 3.17 -14.24 -13.02
CA ASP A 143 4.40 -14.42 -13.80
C ASP A 143 5.29 -13.16 -13.78
N GLU A 144 4.66 -11.98 -13.77
CA GLU A 144 5.37 -10.71 -13.67
C GLU A 144 5.94 -10.49 -12.26
N TYR A 145 5.16 -10.82 -11.23
CA TYR A 145 5.61 -10.79 -9.84
C TYR A 145 6.79 -11.76 -9.62
N ASP A 146 6.67 -12.99 -10.10
CA ASP A 146 7.71 -14.03 -9.94
C ASP A 146 9.01 -13.61 -10.65
N ARG A 147 8.94 -12.97 -11.82
CA ARG A 147 10.11 -12.41 -12.50
C ARG A 147 10.80 -11.33 -11.67
N LEU A 148 10.04 -10.38 -11.13
CA LEU A 148 10.59 -9.30 -10.30
C LEU A 148 11.15 -9.84 -8.98
N HIS A 149 10.54 -10.88 -8.42
CA HIS A 149 10.98 -11.46 -7.14
C HIS A 149 12.28 -12.24 -7.29
N ASN A 150 12.48 -12.93 -8.42
CA ASN A 150 13.63 -13.81 -8.68
C ASN A 150 14.82 -13.09 -9.35
N THR A 151 14.69 -11.81 -9.68
CA THR A 151 15.79 -10.98 -10.16
C THR A 151 16.53 -10.38 -8.97
#